data_957d889f3c5c4194d7c7285315cfc003
#
_entry.id   957d889f3c5c4194d7c7285315cfc003
#
_cell.length_a   1.000
_cell.length_b   1.000
_cell.length_c   1.000
_cell.angle_alpha   90.00
_cell.angle_beta   90.00
_cell.angle_gamma   90.00
#
_symmetry.space_group_name_H-M   'P 1'
#
loop_
_entity.id
_entity.type
_entity.pdbx_description
1 polymer ?
#
loop_
_entity_poly.entity_id
_entity_poly.type
_entity_poly.pdbx_seq_one_letter_code
_entity_poly.pdbx_strand_id
1 'polypeptide(L)'
;MRNAIYGLTATAIAAAAILSPAPAYAQFTPLSIDLNQSYYLNTGRNITRVAIANPKIADVSLLDGTSLNVIGISPGTTTLNVWASNGYRYEYRITVSNQDSGLAKIIEDAIGLPDVRVQMIGGKVLLRGSVKNEYERDLAYKIASLYAGGGS
;
A
#
# COMPACT_ATOMS: atom_id res chain seq x y z
N MET A 1 17.35 4.37 86.02
CA MET A 1 16.37 4.80 85.03
C MET A 1 16.98 4.49 83.63
N ARG A 2 16.49 3.49 82.96
CA ARG A 2 17.10 2.95 81.73
C ARG A 2 16.11 3.13 80.59
N ASN A 3 16.38 4.05 79.67
CA ASN A 3 15.59 4.22 78.46
C ASN A 3 16.05 3.25 77.39
N ALA A 4 15.17 2.34 76.99
CA ALA A 4 15.39 1.46 75.86
C ALA A 4 14.91 2.14 74.60
N ILE A 5 15.82 2.33 73.62
CA ILE A 5 15.51 2.87 72.33
C ILE A 5 15.28 1.66 71.40
N TYR A 6 14.04 1.47 70.94
CA TYR A 6 13.73 0.46 69.96
C TYR A 6 14.05 1.02 68.56
N GLY A 7 15.09 0.43 67.91
CA GLY A 7 15.41 0.71 66.52
C GLY A 7 14.39 0.08 65.58
N LEU A 8 13.72 0.89 64.79
CA LEU A 8 12.87 0.39 63.72
C LEU A 8 13.70 0.13 62.47
N THR A 9 13.92 -1.13 62.15
CA THR A 9 14.57 -1.54 60.87
C THR A 9 13.52 -1.56 59.80
N ALA A 10 13.56 -0.57 58.89
CA ALA A 10 12.71 -0.52 57.70
C ALA A 10 13.32 -1.49 56.65
N THR A 11 12.66 -2.58 56.41
CA THR A 11 13.01 -3.53 55.33
C THR A 11 12.45 -2.96 54.00
N ALA A 12 13.33 -2.44 53.16
CA ALA A 12 12.97 -2.01 51.83
C ALA A 12 12.74 -3.23 50.91
N ILE A 13 11.50 -3.49 50.57
CA ILE A 13 11.16 -4.52 49.55
C ILE A 13 11.40 -3.85 48.19
N ALA A 14 12.49 -4.24 47.52
CA ALA A 14 12.74 -3.87 46.13
C ALA A 14 11.82 -4.67 45.23
N ALA A 15 10.77 -4.01 44.69
CA ALA A 15 9.93 -4.59 43.65
C ALA A 15 10.73 -4.64 42.35
N ALA A 16 11.22 -5.82 41.99
CA ALA A 16 11.80 -6.08 40.69
C ALA A 16 10.68 -6.03 39.64
N ALA A 17 10.61 -4.93 38.89
CA ALA A 17 9.74 -4.82 37.74
C ALA A 17 10.23 -5.80 36.67
N ILE A 18 9.49 -6.88 36.44
CA ILE A 18 9.72 -7.81 35.34
C ILE A 18 9.32 -7.06 34.07
N LEU A 19 10.31 -6.48 33.36
CA LEU A 19 10.12 -6.01 31.99
C LEU A 19 9.89 -7.23 31.10
N SER A 20 8.64 -7.56 30.84
CA SER A 20 8.28 -8.48 29.78
C SER A 20 8.68 -7.84 28.45
N PRO A 21 9.50 -8.50 27.61
CA PRO A 21 9.79 -7.98 26.29
C PRO A 21 8.48 -7.90 25.53
N ALA A 22 8.11 -6.68 25.07
CA ALA A 22 6.98 -6.50 24.20
C ALA A 22 7.19 -7.35 22.93
N PRO A 23 6.18 -8.04 22.41
CA PRO A 23 6.31 -8.79 21.18
C PRO A 23 6.77 -7.83 20.09
N ALA A 24 7.93 -8.13 19.49
CA ALA A 24 8.42 -7.42 18.32
C ALA A 24 7.48 -7.74 17.17
N TYR A 25 6.50 -6.86 16.90
CA TYR A 25 5.70 -6.96 15.71
C TYR A 25 6.63 -6.81 14.51
N ALA A 26 6.62 -7.80 13.62
CA ALA A 26 7.34 -7.70 12.36
C ALA A 26 6.91 -6.43 11.65
N GLN A 27 7.82 -5.46 11.54
CA GLN A 27 7.53 -4.21 10.83
C GLN A 27 7.60 -4.50 9.34
N PHE A 28 6.44 -4.55 8.69
CA PHE A 28 6.36 -4.54 7.25
C PHE A 28 6.14 -3.11 6.76
N THR A 29 6.71 -2.79 5.60
CA THR A 29 6.47 -1.52 4.94
C THR A 29 5.21 -1.66 4.07
N PRO A 30 4.16 -0.87 4.31
CA PRO A 30 2.96 -0.91 3.46
C PRO A 30 3.26 -0.29 2.10
N LEU A 31 2.73 -0.94 1.05
CA LEU A 31 2.82 -0.48 -0.32
C LEU A 31 1.45 -0.61 -0.98
N SER A 32 0.87 0.51 -1.43
CA SER A 32 -0.42 0.52 -2.12
C SER A 32 -0.20 0.78 -3.61
N ILE A 33 -0.81 -0.03 -4.45
CA ILE A 33 -0.70 0.04 -5.90
C ILE A 33 -2.11 -0.08 -6.48
N ASP A 34 -2.45 0.74 -7.47
CA ASP A 34 -3.71 0.58 -8.19
C ASP A 34 -3.62 -0.58 -9.20
N LEU A 35 -4.78 -1.13 -9.53
CA LEU A 35 -4.90 -2.17 -10.54
C LEU A 35 -4.26 -1.73 -11.86
N ASN A 36 -3.49 -2.62 -12.50
CA ASN A 36 -2.77 -2.37 -13.75
C ASN A 36 -1.71 -1.25 -13.68
N GLN A 37 -1.37 -0.78 -12.48
CA GLN A 37 -0.29 0.18 -12.28
C GLN A 37 0.98 -0.50 -11.81
N SER A 38 2.11 0.14 -12.07
CA SER A 38 3.41 -0.30 -11.60
C SER A 38 3.99 0.67 -10.57
N TYR A 39 4.75 0.13 -9.64
CA TYR A 39 5.46 0.88 -8.62
C TYR A 39 6.95 0.58 -8.70
N TYR A 40 7.76 1.64 -8.83
CA TYR A 40 9.21 1.54 -8.77
C TYR A 40 9.66 1.52 -7.30
N LEU A 41 10.29 0.45 -6.89
CA LEU A 41 10.80 0.25 -5.53
C LEU A 41 12.33 0.18 -5.56
N ASN A 42 12.99 1.16 -4.96
CA ASN A 42 14.44 1.14 -4.76
C ASN A 42 14.76 0.79 -3.31
N THR A 43 15.54 -0.25 -3.10
CA THR A 43 15.97 -0.70 -1.78
C THR A 43 17.25 -0.02 -1.29
N GLY A 44 17.95 0.69 -2.18
CA GLY A 44 19.25 1.30 -1.90
C GLY A 44 20.37 0.31 -1.63
N ARG A 45 20.13 -1.00 -1.83
CA ARG A 45 21.08 -2.10 -1.56
C ARG A 45 20.97 -3.17 -2.63
N ASN A 46 22.09 -3.86 -2.91
CA ASN A 46 22.09 -4.95 -3.88
C ASN A 46 21.14 -6.08 -3.46
N ILE A 47 20.17 -6.35 -4.32
CA ILE A 47 19.15 -7.40 -4.14
C ILE A 47 19.77 -8.74 -4.57
N THR A 48 19.65 -9.73 -3.71
CA THR A 48 20.13 -11.09 -3.99
C THR A 48 18.99 -12.05 -4.26
N ARG A 49 17.82 -11.76 -3.71
CA ARG A 49 16.63 -12.62 -3.85
C ARG A 49 15.36 -11.82 -3.65
N VAL A 50 14.32 -12.19 -4.38
CA VAL A 50 12.97 -11.65 -4.28
C VAL A 50 11.97 -12.81 -4.22
N ALA A 51 10.94 -12.67 -3.41
CA ALA A 51 9.83 -13.62 -3.35
C ALA A 51 8.51 -12.90 -3.07
N ILE A 52 7.51 -13.18 -3.90
CA ILE A 52 6.14 -12.72 -3.70
C ILE A 52 5.26 -13.89 -3.28
N ALA A 53 4.40 -13.68 -2.29
CA ALA A 53 3.59 -14.75 -1.71
C ALA A 53 2.43 -15.16 -2.63
N ASN A 54 1.83 -14.19 -3.33
CA ASN A 54 0.75 -14.47 -4.28
C ASN A 54 0.95 -13.69 -5.59
N PRO A 55 1.49 -14.34 -6.64
CA PRO A 55 1.74 -13.69 -7.93
C PRO A 55 0.47 -13.37 -8.72
N LYS A 56 -0.71 -13.85 -8.29
CA LYS A 56 -1.99 -13.46 -8.90
C LYS A 56 -2.47 -12.08 -8.46
N ILE A 57 -1.98 -11.57 -7.32
CA ILE A 57 -2.34 -10.25 -6.80
C ILE A 57 -1.37 -9.19 -7.31
N ALA A 58 -0.07 -9.46 -7.25
CA ALA A 58 0.96 -8.58 -7.77
C ALA A 58 2.12 -9.38 -8.33
N ASP A 59 2.80 -8.86 -9.33
CA ASP A 59 4.03 -9.42 -9.87
C ASP A 59 5.22 -8.49 -9.60
N VAL A 60 6.42 -9.05 -9.61
CA VAL A 60 7.64 -8.32 -9.33
C VAL A 60 8.74 -8.70 -10.30
N SER A 61 9.40 -7.71 -10.87
CA SER A 61 10.56 -7.87 -11.73
C SER A 61 11.75 -7.06 -11.21
N LEU A 62 12.95 -7.63 -11.32
CA LEU A 62 14.19 -6.92 -11.02
C LEU A 62 14.52 -6.01 -12.21
N LEU A 63 14.72 -4.72 -11.95
CA LEU A 63 15.13 -3.74 -12.97
C LEU A 63 16.64 -3.62 -13.03
N ASP A 64 17.27 -3.54 -11.86
CA ASP A 64 18.72 -3.47 -11.68
C ASP A 64 19.11 -4.11 -10.33
N GLY A 65 20.37 -4.05 -9.98
CA GLY A 65 20.86 -4.64 -8.74
C GLY A 65 20.21 -4.11 -7.45
N THR A 66 19.52 -2.98 -7.48
CA THR A 66 18.98 -2.29 -6.30
C THR A 66 17.49 -1.97 -6.41
N SER A 67 16.89 -2.17 -7.57
CA SER A 67 15.54 -1.67 -7.87
C SER A 67 14.64 -2.75 -8.44
N LEU A 68 13.39 -2.69 -8.07
CA LEU A 68 12.31 -3.58 -8.48
C LEU A 68 11.18 -2.78 -9.12
N ASN A 69 10.51 -3.41 -10.07
CA ASN A 69 9.19 -2.98 -10.54
C ASN A 69 8.12 -3.92 -9.98
N VAL A 70 7.13 -3.38 -9.28
CA VAL A 70 6.02 -4.13 -8.70
C VAL A 70 4.75 -3.73 -9.44
N ILE A 71 4.00 -4.72 -9.97
CA ILE A 71 2.82 -4.49 -10.81
C ILE A 71 1.59 -5.04 -10.10
N GLY A 72 0.53 -4.24 -9.96
CA GLY A 72 -0.77 -4.68 -9.44
C GLY A 72 -1.56 -5.44 -10.49
N ILE A 73 -1.86 -6.72 -10.25
CA ILE A 73 -2.54 -7.61 -11.21
C ILE A 73 -4.01 -7.79 -10.89
N SER A 74 -4.34 -7.99 -9.61
CA SER A 74 -5.72 -8.13 -9.17
C SER A 74 -5.90 -7.55 -7.76
N PRO A 75 -7.10 -7.07 -7.42
CA PRO A 75 -7.37 -6.52 -6.10
C PRO A 75 -7.11 -7.54 -4.99
N GLY A 76 -6.46 -7.09 -3.92
CA GLY A 76 -6.13 -7.94 -2.79
C GLY A 76 -4.87 -7.50 -2.06
N THR A 77 -4.42 -8.34 -1.12
CA THR A 77 -3.21 -8.09 -0.34
C THR A 77 -2.26 -9.28 -0.45
N THR A 78 -0.97 -8.99 -0.65
CA THR A 78 0.09 -10.00 -0.69
C THR A 78 1.34 -9.48 0.02
N THR A 79 2.33 -10.35 0.20
CA THR A 79 3.62 -10.00 0.83
C THR A 79 4.74 -10.17 -0.17
N LEU A 80 5.61 -9.16 -0.25
CA LEU A 80 6.87 -9.19 -1.00
C LEU A 80 8.03 -9.23 -0.01
N ASN A 81 8.89 -10.23 -0.13
CA ASN A 81 10.16 -10.33 0.60
C ASN A 81 11.32 -10.05 -0.34
N VAL A 82 12.22 -9.18 0.11
CA VAL A 82 13.44 -8.81 -0.63
C VAL A 82 14.64 -9.04 0.26
N TRP A 83 15.61 -9.83 -0.19
CA TRP A 83 16.87 -10.07 0.50
C TRP A 83 17.98 -9.28 -0.18
N ALA A 84 18.77 -8.57 0.60
CA ALA A 84 19.91 -7.82 0.15
C ALA A 84 21.24 -8.53 0.49
N SER A 85 22.32 -8.18 -0.22
CA SER A 85 23.64 -8.80 -0.13
C SER A 85 24.30 -8.72 1.24
N ASN A 86 23.87 -7.78 2.09
CA ASN A 86 24.38 -7.59 3.45
C ASN A 86 23.58 -8.35 4.53
N GLY A 87 22.73 -9.31 4.13
CA GLY A 87 21.88 -10.09 5.03
C GLY A 87 20.60 -9.38 5.48
N TYR A 88 20.34 -8.16 5.04
CA TYR A 88 19.08 -7.48 5.33
C TYR A 88 17.92 -8.13 4.56
N ARG A 89 16.78 -8.22 5.24
CA ARG A 89 15.51 -8.63 4.66
C ARG A 89 14.50 -7.49 4.84
N TYR A 90 13.90 -7.09 3.74
CA TYR A 90 12.80 -6.17 3.72
C TYR A 90 11.50 -6.95 3.47
N GLU A 91 10.45 -6.59 4.19
CA GLU A 91 9.13 -7.16 4.02
C GLU A 91 8.15 -6.04 3.69
N TYR A 92 7.51 -6.16 2.54
CA TYR A 92 6.51 -5.21 2.06
C TYR A 92 5.14 -5.89 2.05
N ARG A 93 4.14 -5.22 2.63
CA ARG A 93 2.75 -5.60 2.47
C ARG A 93 2.17 -4.83 1.30
N ILE A 94 1.94 -5.51 0.18
CA ILE A 94 1.39 -4.94 -1.03
C ILE A 94 -0.12 -5.05 -0.96
N THR A 95 -0.82 -3.93 -1.11
CA THR A 95 -2.26 -3.86 -1.28
C THR A 95 -2.55 -3.34 -2.68
N VAL A 96 -3.19 -4.17 -3.51
CA VAL A 96 -3.66 -3.76 -4.83
C VAL A 96 -5.11 -3.33 -4.68
N SER A 97 -5.39 -2.06 -5.02
CA SER A 97 -6.75 -1.52 -5.02
C SER A 97 -7.52 -2.00 -6.25
N ASN A 98 -8.84 -1.91 -6.21
CA ASN A 98 -9.68 -2.17 -7.37
C ASN A 98 -9.87 -0.93 -8.26
N GLN A 99 -9.09 0.12 -8.05
CA GLN A 99 -9.06 1.31 -8.90
C GLN A 99 -8.11 1.08 -10.08
N ASP A 100 -8.53 1.48 -11.26
CA ASP A 100 -7.67 1.58 -12.44
C ASP A 100 -7.48 3.06 -12.77
N SER A 101 -6.50 3.67 -12.14
CA SER A 101 -6.20 5.09 -12.31
C SER A 101 -5.66 5.40 -13.72
N GLY A 102 -5.02 4.42 -14.35
CA GLY A 102 -4.51 4.56 -15.72
C GLY A 102 -5.65 4.68 -16.72
N LEU A 103 -6.61 3.76 -16.68
CA LEU A 103 -7.78 3.81 -17.56
C LEU A 103 -8.67 5.00 -17.25
N ALA A 104 -8.85 5.35 -15.97
CA ALA A 104 -9.58 6.55 -15.56
C ALA A 104 -9.00 7.82 -16.20
N LYS A 105 -7.68 7.96 -16.23
CA LYS A 105 -6.99 9.10 -16.86
C LYS A 105 -7.22 9.15 -18.37
N ILE A 106 -7.16 8.02 -19.04
CA ILE A 106 -7.42 7.92 -20.50
C ILE A 106 -8.85 8.40 -20.82
N ILE A 107 -9.84 7.97 -20.02
CA ILE A 107 -11.22 8.38 -20.21
C ILE A 107 -11.40 9.87 -19.91
N GLU A 108 -10.78 10.39 -18.86
CA GLU A 108 -10.82 11.80 -18.50
C GLU A 108 -10.26 12.68 -19.62
N ASP A 109 -9.12 12.29 -20.19
CA ASP A 109 -8.48 12.99 -21.31
C ASP A 109 -9.35 12.93 -22.58
N ALA A 110 -10.01 11.78 -22.83
CA ALA A 110 -10.94 11.64 -23.96
C ALA A 110 -12.20 12.51 -23.81
N ILE A 111 -12.71 12.69 -22.58
CA ILE A 111 -13.83 13.59 -22.30
C ILE A 111 -13.41 15.05 -22.50
N GLY A 112 -12.20 15.44 -22.09
CA GLY A 112 -11.62 16.76 -22.33
C GLY A 112 -12.30 17.91 -21.60
N LEU A 113 -13.12 17.66 -20.59
CA LEU A 113 -13.82 18.68 -19.80
C LEU A 113 -13.03 18.95 -18.50
N PRO A 114 -12.61 20.21 -18.24
CA PRO A 114 -11.68 20.52 -17.15
C PRO A 114 -12.24 20.26 -15.76
N ASP A 115 -13.55 20.34 -15.59
CA ASP A 115 -14.22 20.18 -14.30
C ASP A 115 -14.81 18.77 -14.10
N VAL A 116 -14.57 17.84 -15.03
CA VAL A 116 -14.98 16.44 -14.95
C VAL A 116 -13.79 15.57 -14.54
N ARG A 117 -14.02 14.71 -13.55
CA ARG A 117 -13.06 13.72 -13.08
C ARG A 117 -13.64 12.33 -13.27
N VAL A 118 -12.78 11.40 -13.64
CA VAL A 118 -13.14 10.01 -13.86
C VAL A 118 -12.48 9.13 -12.79
N GLN A 119 -13.24 8.17 -12.28
CA GLN A 119 -12.75 7.09 -11.44
C GLN A 119 -13.18 5.75 -12.03
N MET A 120 -12.26 4.81 -12.09
CA MET A 120 -12.55 3.43 -12.45
C MET A 120 -12.46 2.57 -11.19
N ILE A 121 -13.56 1.93 -10.82
CA ILE A 121 -13.64 1.10 -9.62
C ILE A 121 -14.34 -0.21 -10.00
N GLY A 122 -13.61 -1.33 -9.89
CA GLY A 122 -14.16 -2.65 -10.21
C GLY A 122 -14.72 -2.75 -11.62
N GLY A 123 -14.06 -2.14 -12.61
CA GLY A 123 -14.51 -2.11 -14.00
C GLY A 123 -15.66 -1.14 -14.32
N LYS A 124 -16.11 -0.35 -13.33
CA LYS A 124 -17.19 0.64 -13.53
C LYS A 124 -16.61 2.04 -13.61
N VAL A 125 -17.13 2.84 -14.55
CA VAL A 125 -16.79 4.25 -14.70
C VAL A 125 -17.68 5.09 -13.80
N LEU A 126 -17.07 5.92 -12.96
CA LEU A 126 -17.74 6.92 -12.14
C LEU A 126 -17.30 8.31 -12.60
N LEU A 127 -18.26 9.13 -13.03
CA LEU A 127 -18.03 10.52 -13.38
C LEU A 127 -18.36 11.42 -12.19
N ARG A 128 -17.48 12.39 -11.91
CA ARG A 128 -17.64 13.39 -10.86
C ARG A 128 -17.29 14.77 -11.39
N GLY A 129 -17.90 15.80 -10.81
CA GLY A 129 -17.64 17.19 -11.15
C GLY A 129 -18.86 17.91 -11.66
N SER A 130 -18.65 18.99 -12.42
CA SER A 130 -19.69 19.83 -12.97
C SER A 130 -19.50 20.05 -14.46
N VAL A 131 -20.60 20.31 -15.17
CA VAL A 131 -20.65 20.63 -16.58
C VAL A 131 -21.45 21.89 -16.78
N LYS A 132 -21.22 22.65 -17.85
CA LYS A 132 -21.85 23.95 -18.12
C LYS A 132 -23.23 23.81 -18.72
N ASN A 133 -23.49 22.71 -19.40
CA ASN A 133 -24.75 22.51 -20.15
C ASN A 133 -25.04 21.02 -20.39
N GLU A 134 -26.22 20.71 -20.90
CA GLU A 134 -26.61 19.33 -21.22
C GLU A 134 -25.75 18.67 -22.29
N TYR A 135 -25.26 19.42 -23.26
CA TYR A 135 -24.40 18.88 -24.29
C TYR A 135 -23.10 18.33 -23.72
N GLU A 136 -22.43 19.05 -22.82
CA GLU A 136 -21.23 18.58 -22.13
C GLU A 136 -21.51 17.35 -21.27
N ARG A 137 -22.68 17.32 -20.60
CA ARG A 137 -23.10 16.14 -19.81
C ARG A 137 -23.26 14.93 -20.71
N ASP A 138 -23.99 15.06 -21.80
CA ASP A 138 -24.29 13.95 -22.72
C ASP A 138 -23.00 13.46 -23.41
N LEU A 139 -22.07 14.38 -23.74
CA LEU A 139 -20.76 14.05 -24.26
C LEU A 139 -19.95 13.20 -23.26
N ALA A 140 -19.87 13.63 -22.00
CA ALA A 140 -19.16 12.91 -20.96
C ALA A 140 -19.73 11.50 -20.76
N TYR A 141 -21.05 11.36 -20.68
CA TYR A 141 -21.72 10.06 -20.58
C TYR A 141 -21.47 9.17 -21.80
N LYS A 142 -21.57 9.72 -23.00
CA LYS A 142 -21.35 8.96 -24.24
C LYS A 142 -19.93 8.41 -24.32
N ILE A 143 -18.93 9.23 -24.01
CA ILE A 143 -17.53 8.80 -24.01
C ILE A 143 -17.30 7.74 -22.91
N ALA A 144 -17.75 8.01 -21.67
CA ALA A 144 -17.61 7.07 -20.57
C ALA A 144 -18.25 5.70 -20.88
N SER A 145 -19.40 5.68 -21.55
CA SER A 145 -20.11 4.45 -21.91
C SER A 145 -19.34 3.56 -22.89
N LEU A 146 -18.46 4.13 -23.73
CA LEU A 146 -17.62 3.36 -24.64
C LEU A 146 -16.60 2.48 -23.90
N TYR A 147 -16.21 2.90 -22.71
CA TYR A 147 -15.23 2.19 -21.87
C TYR A 147 -15.89 1.34 -20.78
N ALA A 148 -17.15 1.62 -20.43
CA ALA A 148 -17.88 0.86 -19.41
C ALA A 148 -18.32 -0.54 -19.87
N GLY A 149 -18.28 -0.83 -21.16
CA GLY A 149 -18.74 -2.08 -21.76
C GLY A 149 -17.63 -3.10 -22.09
N GLY A 150 -16.38 -2.83 -21.75
CA GLY A 150 -15.22 -3.64 -22.13
C GLY A 150 -14.92 -4.86 -21.28
N GLY A 151 -15.83 -5.30 -20.43
CA GLY A 151 -15.67 -6.50 -19.57
C GLY A 151 -16.67 -7.58 -19.94
N SER A 152 -16.40 -8.34 -21.01
CA SER A 152 -17.05 -9.63 -21.31
C SER A 152 -16.09 -10.74 -21.00
#